data_15525c123804c0f4ea1ae8c07a7794e3
#
_entry.id   15525c123804c0f4ea1ae8c07a7794e3
#
_cell.length_a   1.000
_cell.length_b   1.000
_cell.length_c   1.000
_cell.angle_alpha   90.00
_cell.angle_beta   90.00
_cell.angle_gamma   90.00
#
_symmetry.space_group_name_H-M   'P 1'
#
loop_
_entity.id
_entity.type
_entity.pdbx_description
1 polymer ?
#
loop_
_entity_poly.entity_id
_entity_poly.type
_entity_poly.pdbx_seq_one_letter_code
_entity_poly.pdbx_strand_id
1 'polypeptide(L)'
;MWIKYLKYILTTVLVLNLLYVHAQQRPVKKRPTSAYGNTQQNNPPANNQQRNNTSGYGNDTTVNPASSDYGNANNPSAGIDTTLPITVIKSSGNGLLDSTKMSLRNDGAVERNLVKDRTPLTYEDIREDDAVFMVRVWREIDAREKINLPFRYSAVEDNGSQRFISILLRAISNGDVTAFNGEDDRFTTPITADEAMNAFGGGYDTAKVFDADGNVVGYQVRAKATDPDSIYKFRIKEEWIFDKESSRMFVRIIGVAPVIPFKLSTGDIIANSDRPVWWVYYPDLRPILAKYEVYNPKNIGAQMTWEELFESRMFSSYIVKSSIDNPFDIDLATVYPNNTLFRLLTGEKIKDKILNYEQSLWSY
;
A
#
# COMPACT_ATOMS: atom_id res chain seq x y z
N MET A 1 -56.30 17.97 31.88
CA MET A 1 -55.89 16.56 31.62
C MET A 1 -54.51 16.43 30.88
N TRP A 2 -54.20 17.28 29.94
CA TRP A 2 -52.98 17.29 29.14
C TRP A 2 -51.67 17.50 29.93
N ILE A 3 -51.68 18.35 30.97
CA ILE A 3 -50.47 18.66 31.75
C ILE A 3 -49.98 17.44 32.57
N LYS A 4 -50.85 16.54 32.97
CA LYS A 4 -50.45 15.32 33.68
C LYS A 4 -49.74 14.33 32.73
N TYR A 5 -50.20 14.17 31.50
CA TYR A 5 -49.57 13.32 30.51
C TYR A 5 -48.18 13.84 30.08
N LEU A 6 -48.01 15.15 29.97
CA LEU A 6 -46.74 15.77 29.64
C LEU A 6 -45.65 15.48 30.70
N LYS A 7 -46.03 15.52 31.99
CA LYS A 7 -45.13 15.15 33.10
C LYS A 7 -44.72 13.68 33.05
N TYR A 8 -45.60 12.75 32.71
CA TYR A 8 -45.27 11.34 32.58
C TYR A 8 -44.35 11.07 31.38
N ILE A 9 -44.56 11.73 30.27
CA ILE A 9 -43.67 11.62 29.10
C ILE A 9 -42.26 12.16 29.42
N LEU A 10 -42.18 13.29 30.12
CA LEU A 10 -40.91 13.89 30.49
C LEU A 10 -40.12 13.00 31.48
N THR A 11 -40.83 12.38 32.45
CA THR A 11 -40.19 11.46 33.41
C THR A 11 -39.72 10.15 32.73
N THR A 12 -40.48 9.61 31.80
CA THR A 12 -40.05 8.39 31.07
C THR A 12 -38.88 8.65 30.17
N VAL A 13 -38.80 9.81 29.50
CA VAL A 13 -37.62 10.19 28.69
C VAL A 13 -36.38 10.40 29.58
N LEU A 14 -36.54 10.99 30.76
CA LEU A 14 -35.44 11.18 31.71
C LEU A 14 -34.90 9.85 32.25
N VAL A 15 -35.78 8.89 32.56
CA VAL A 15 -35.39 7.55 33.02
C VAL A 15 -34.69 6.76 31.91
N LEU A 16 -35.15 6.86 30.65
CA LEU A 16 -34.49 6.21 29.50
C LEU A 16 -33.10 6.77 29.26
N ASN A 17 -32.91 8.08 29.39
CA ASN A 17 -31.57 8.69 29.25
C ASN A 17 -30.61 8.26 30.39
N LEU A 18 -31.11 8.13 31.63
CA LEU A 18 -30.32 7.64 32.76
C LEU A 18 -29.88 6.18 32.56
N LEU A 19 -30.75 5.34 32.01
CA LEU A 19 -30.44 3.94 31.69
C LEU A 19 -29.43 3.84 30.55
N TYR A 20 -29.49 4.73 29.56
CA TYR A 20 -28.56 4.77 28.45
C TYR A 20 -27.14 5.16 28.91
N VAL A 21 -26.99 6.16 29.78
CA VAL A 21 -25.72 6.57 30.37
C VAL A 21 -25.12 5.46 31.24
N HIS A 22 -25.92 4.69 31.99
CA HIS A 22 -25.43 3.57 32.81
C HIS A 22 -24.97 2.37 31.94
N ALA A 23 -25.52 2.17 30.74
CA ALA A 23 -25.13 1.10 29.83
C ALA A 23 -23.74 1.34 29.21
N GLN A 24 -23.31 2.60 29.09
CA GLN A 24 -21.96 2.94 28.54
C GLN A 24 -20.82 2.79 29.57
N GLN A 25 -21.12 2.62 30.86
CA GLN A 25 -20.08 2.50 31.92
C GLN A 25 -19.75 1.04 32.30
N ARG A 26 -19.87 0.08 31.39
CA ARG A 26 -19.39 -1.28 31.66
C ARG A 26 -17.85 -1.30 31.65
N PRO A 27 -17.19 -1.74 32.75
CA PRO A 27 -15.74 -1.83 32.77
C PRO A 27 -15.24 -2.89 31.78
N VAL A 28 -14.32 -2.49 30.92
CA VAL A 28 -13.59 -3.38 30.01
C VAL A 28 -12.85 -4.41 30.85
N LYS A 29 -13.24 -5.67 30.80
CA LYS A 29 -12.50 -6.79 31.39
C LYS A 29 -11.15 -6.87 30.71
N LYS A 30 -10.07 -6.50 31.45
CA LYS A 30 -8.68 -6.77 31.06
C LYS A 30 -8.51 -8.29 30.95
N ARG A 31 -8.07 -8.77 29.78
CA ARG A 31 -7.61 -10.17 29.61
C ARG A 31 -6.43 -10.43 30.55
N PRO A 32 -6.36 -11.60 31.20
CA PRO A 32 -5.19 -11.95 31.97
C PRO A 32 -4.00 -12.13 31.02
N THR A 33 -2.94 -11.38 31.24
CA THR A 33 -1.63 -11.61 30.66
C THR A 33 -1.10 -12.93 31.18
N SER A 34 -0.91 -13.87 30.28
CA SER A 34 -0.21 -15.13 30.51
C SER A 34 1.22 -14.80 30.95
N ALA A 35 1.52 -15.10 32.23
CA ALA A 35 2.87 -15.01 32.77
C ALA A 35 3.66 -16.23 32.25
N TYR A 36 4.49 -16.01 31.22
CA TYR A 36 5.61 -16.89 30.94
C TYR A 36 6.85 -16.28 31.63
N GLY A 37 7.38 -17.04 32.58
CA GLY A 37 8.51 -16.65 33.39
C GLY A 37 9.78 -16.49 32.55
N ASN A 38 10.42 -15.36 32.76
CA ASN A 38 11.79 -15.10 32.34
C ASN A 38 12.73 -15.82 33.30
N THR A 39 13.28 -16.94 32.89
CA THR A 39 14.47 -17.52 33.51
C THR A 39 15.68 -16.80 32.95
N GLN A 40 16.24 -15.91 33.74
CA GLN A 40 17.59 -15.35 33.52
C GLN A 40 18.61 -16.50 33.66
N GLN A 41 19.20 -16.91 32.55
CA GLN A 41 20.41 -17.69 32.55
C GLN A 41 21.61 -16.74 32.62
N ASN A 42 22.25 -16.70 33.83
CA ASN A 42 23.54 -16.13 34.00
C ASN A 42 24.59 -16.95 33.25
N ASN A 43 25.20 -16.37 32.23
CA ASN A 43 26.42 -16.89 31.64
C ASN A 43 27.64 -16.13 32.25
N PRO A 44 28.65 -16.87 32.73
CA PRO A 44 29.89 -16.27 33.21
C PRO A 44 30.78 -15.80 32.04
N PRO A 45 31.70 -14.87 32.25
CA PRO A 45 32.53 -14.27 31.22
C PRO A 45 33.56 -15.24 30.69
N ALA A 46 33.60 -15.41 29.37
CA ALA A 46 34.59 -16.20 28.67
C ALA A 46 35.93 -15.45 28.60
N ASN A 47 36.92 -16.12 29.11
CA ASN A 47 38.31 -15.77 29.22
C ASN A 47 39.00 -15.78 27.83
N ASN A 48 39.67 -14.67 27.49
CA ASN A 48 40.52 -14.54 26.32
C ASN A 48 41.79 -15.36 26.53
N GLN A 49 42.00 -16.41 25.77
CA GLN A 49 43.32 -16.99 25.57
C GLN A 49 43.73 -16.94 24.10
N GLN A 50 44.68 -16.05 23.88
CA GLN A 50 45.55 -16.03 22.71
C GLN A 50 46.23 -17.41 22.55
N ARG A 51 46.15 -18.00 21.36
CA ARG A 51 47.06 -19.00 20.90
C ARG A 51 47.85 -18.50 19.70
N ASN A 52 49.08 -18.09 19.98
CA ASN A 52 50.12 -18.00 19.00
C ASN A 52 50.44 -19.41 18.47
N ASN A 53 50.48 -19.56 17.17
CA ASN A 53 51.26 -20.57 16.53
C ASN A 53 52.12 -19.96 15.42
N THR A 54 53.33 -19.78 15.76
CA THR A 54 54.50 -19.55 14.90
C THR A 54 54.84 -20.82 14.17
N SER A 55 54.97 -20.78 12.84
CA SER A 55 56.01 -21.47 12.13
C SER A 55 56.31 -20.75 10.84
N GLY A 56 57.50 -20.20 10.78
CA GLY A 56 58.05 -19.48 9.66
C GLY A 56 58.52 -20.37 8.56
N TYR A 57 58.65 -19.76 7.41
CA TYR A 57 59.80 -19.88 6.49
C TYR A 57 59.81 -18.64 5.60
N GLY A 58 60.93 -17.96 5.58
CA GLY A 58 61.16 -16.74 4.86
C GLY A 58 61.31 -16.92 3.36
N ASN A 59 61.11 -15.81 2.66
CA ASN A 59 62.11 -15.27 1.75
C ASN A 59 61.70 -13.86 1.28
N ASP A 60 62.66 -12.98 1.35
CA ASP A 60 62.71 -11.66 0.74
C ASP A 60 62.42 -11.72 -0.76
N THR A 61 61.57 -10.79 -1.21
CA THR A 61 61.84 -10.01 -2.43
C THR A 61 60.91 -8.81 -2.50
N THR A 62 61.48 -7.65 -2.31
CA THR A 62 60.91 -6.35 -2.68
C THR A 62 60.66 -6.28 -4.18
N VAL A 63 59.41 -6.25 -4.60
CA VAL A 63 59.01 -5.66 -5.88
C VAL A 63 57.71 -4.92 -5.69
N ASN A 64 57.81 -3.63 -5.85
CA ASN A 64 56.72 -2.72 -5.94
C ASN A 64 56.08 -2.84 -7.34
N PRO A 65 54.82 -3.26 -7.52
CA PRO A 65 54.14 -3.00 -8.78
C PRO A 65 53.12 -1.89 -8.57
N ALA A 66 53.18 -0.94 -9.47
CA ALA A 66 52.27 0.13 -9.68
C ALA A 66 50.81 -0.34 -9.56
N SER A 67 50.04 0.33 -8.70
CA SER A 67 48.62 0.19 -8.60
C SER A 67 47.97 0.60 -9.91
N SER A 68 47.49 -0.36 -10.69
CA SER A 68 46.49 -0.11 -11.72
C SER A 68 45.16 0.02 -11.04
N ASP A 69 44.76 1.25 -10.82
CA ASP A 69 43.46 1.67 -10.34
C ASP A 69 42.40 1.40 -11.44
N TYR A 70 41.87 0.19 -11.47
CA TYR A 70 40.59 -0.06 -12.13
C TYR A 70 39.50 0.07 -11.09
N GLY A 71 39.04 1.32 -10.94
CA GLY A 71 37.90 1.66 -10.10
C GLY A 71 36.67 0.90 -10.53
N ASN A 72 36.20 0.03 -9.63
CA ASN A 72 34.89 -0.61 -9.71
C ASN A 72 33.81 0.45 -9.54
N ALA A 73 33.20 0.94 -10.63
CA ALA A 73 32.27 2.04 -10.69
C ALA A 73 30.89 1.74 -10.11
N ASN A 74 30.69 0.62 -9.41
CA ASN A 74 29.37 0.16 -8.98
C ASN A 74 29.14 0.11 -7.47
N ASN A 75 30.01 0.74 -6.67
CA ASN A 75 29.75 0.88 -5.24
C ASN A 75 29.56 2.37 -4.91
N PRO A 76 28.33 2.87 -4.72
CA PRO A 76 28.07 4.27 -4.43
C PRO A 76 28.66 4.74 -3.08
N SER A 77 29.19 3.81 -2.27
CA SER A 77 29.87 4.10 -1.00
C SER A 77 31.37 4.33 -1.16
N ALA A 78 31.97 4.01 -2.30
CA ALA A 78 33.39 4.18 -2.54
C ALA A 78 33.68 5.63 -2.95
N GLY A 79 34.00 6.49 -1.99
CA GLY A 79 34.46 7.85 -2.25
C GLY A 79 33.79 8.97 -1.48
N ILE A 80 32.95 8.65 -0.48
CA ILE A 80 32.42 9.67 0.43
C ILE A 80 33.42 9.79 1.61
N ASP A 81 34.11 10.93 1.66
CA ASP A 81 34.93 11.27 2.81
C ASP A 81 34.00 11.70 3.97
N THR A 82 33.85 10.83 4.95
CA THR A 82 32.97 11.05 6.11
C THR A 82 33.48 12.14 7.08
N THR A 83 34.65 12.69 6.83
CA THR A 83 35.19 13.81 7.62
C THR A 83 34.64 15.16 7.16
N LEU A 84 34.06 15.23 5.96
CA LEU A 84 33.47 16.45 5.40
C LEU A 84 32.01 16.64 5.84
N PRO A 85 31.54 17.90 5.98
CA PRO A 85 30.18 18.17 6.39
C PRO A 85 29.16 17.66 5.37
N ILE A 86 28.17 16.93 5.84
CA ILE A 86 27.05 16.42 5.04
C ILE A 86 25.85 17.33 5.32
N THR A 87 25.40 18.06 4.30
CA THR A 87 24.20 18.88 4.37
C THR A 87 23.02 18.12 3.75
N VAL A 88 22.07 17.70 4.59
CA VAL A 88 20.84 17.08 4.10
C VAL A 88 19.86 18.18 3.71
N ILE A 89 19.62 18.31 2.40
CA ILE A 89 18.56 19.16 1.89
C ILE A 89 17.26 18.35 1.92
N LYS A 90 16.37 18.71 2.84
CA LYS A 90 14.99 18.24 2.76
C LYS A 90 14.41 18.81 1.48
N SER A 91 14.20 17.97 0.48
CA SER A 91 13.48 18.38 -0.72
C SER A 91 12.10 18.87 -0.27
N SER A 92 11.76 20.07 -0.67
CA SER A 92 10.42 20.63 -0.47
C SER A 92 9.45 19.86 -1.35
N GLY A 93 8.82 18.81 -0.79
CA GLY A 93 7.82 17.99 -1.47
C GLY A 93 8.44 16.90 -2.37
N ASN A 94 8.36 15.66 -1.96
CA ASN A 94 8.25 14.57 -2.92
C ASN A 94 6.93 14.80 -3.64
N GLY A 95 6.91 14.96 -4.97
CA GLY A 95 5.68 15.20 -5.74
C GLY A 95 4.54 14.18 -5.49
N LEU A 96 4.83 13.11 -4.75
CA LEU A 96 3.88 12.12 -4.23
C LEU A 96 3.12 12.59 -2.99
N LEU A 97 3.75 13.41 -2.13
CA LEU A 97 3.19 13.90 -0.86
C LEU A 97 3.16 15.44 -0.82
N ASP A 98 2.73 16.08 -1.90
CA ASP A 98 2.63 17.52 -1.93
C ASP A 98 1.76 18.03 -0.78
N SER A 99 2.36 18.90 0.05
CA SER A 99 1.63 19.62 1.08
C SER A 99 0.80 20.69 0.42
N THR A 100 -0.50 20.50 0.43
CA THR A 100 -1.44 21.50 -0.06
C THR A 100 -1.59 22.61 0.95
N LYS A 101 -1.62 23.85 0.45
CA LYS A 101 -2.04 24.97 1.28
C LYS A 101 -3.56 24.91 1.38
N MET A 102 -4.09 24.80 2.58
CA MET A 102 -5.53 24.92 2.80
C MET A 102 -6.01 26.28 2.34
N SER A 103 -7.16 26.32 1.69
CA SER A 103 -7.80 27.60 1.33
C SER A 103 -8.18 28.37 2.60
N LEU A 104 -7.83 29.63 2.65
CA LEU A 104 -8.21 30.53 3.76
C LEU A 104 -9.69 30.96 3.66
N ARG A 105 -10.32 30.73 2.54
CA ARG A 105 -11.70 31.07 2.23
C ARG A 105 -12.35 29.89 1.50
N ASN A 106 -13.67 29.81 1.58
CA ASN A 106 -14.40 28.88 0.73
C ASN A 106 -14.22 29.30 -0.74
N ASP A 107 -13.55 28.50 -1.55
CA ASP A 107 -13.28 28.74 -2.97
C ASP A 107 -14.40 28.20 -3.88
N GLY A 108 -15.39 27.52 -3.30
CA GLY A 108 -16.58 27.02 -3.99
C GLY A 108 -17.83 27.82 -3.66
N ALA A 109 -18.75 27.91 -4.62
CA ALA A 109 -20.08 28.51 -4.39
C ALA A 109 -20.97 27.68 -3.46
N VAL A 110 -20.62 26.41 -3.25
CA VAL A 110 -21.39 25.45 -2.43
C VAL A 110 -20.44 24.87 -1.38
N GLU A 111 -20.91 24.78 -0.14
CA GLU A 111 -20.15 24.08 0.92
C GLU A 111 -20.08 22.57 0.63
N ARG A 112 -18.86 22.07 0.40
CA ARG A 112 -18.58 20.67 0.09
C ARG A 112 -18.09 19.90 1.34
N ASN A 113 -18.87 19.86 2.38
CA ASN A 113 -18.46 19.20 3.63
C ASN A 113 -18.82 17.71 3.69
N LEU A 114 -19.65 17.23 2.76
CA LEU A 114 -20.25 15.89 2.83
C LEU A 114 -19.25 14.74 2.67
N VAL A 115 -18.13 14.95 1.98
CA VAL A 115 -17.14 13.87 1.74
C VAL A 115 -16.31 13.58 2.99
N LYS A 116 -15.97 14.59 3.79
CA LYS A 116 -15.13 14.43 4.99
C LYS A 116 -15.81 13.59 6.09
N ASP A 117 -17.13 13.62 6.14
CA ASP A 117 -17.93 12.93 7.16
C ASP A 117 -18.49 11.58 6.68
N ARG A 118 -18.17 11.16 5.44
CA ARG A 118 -18.64 9.90 4.91
C ARG A 118 -17.98 8.71 5.63
N THR A 119 -18.82 7.75 5.97
CA THR A 119 -18.40 6.45 6.47
C THR A 119 -18.45 5.43 5.33
N PRO A 120 -17.57 4.41 5.35
CA PRO A 120 -17.61 3.36 4.33
C PRO A 120 -18.93 2.59 4.37
N LEU A 121 -19.33 2.03 3.23
CA LEU A 121 -20.50 1.18 3.10
C LEU A 121 -20.37 -0.02 4.04
N THR A 122 -21.44 -0.34 4.77
CA THR A 122 -21.47 -1.54 5.61
C THR A 122 -21.53 -2.78 4.74
N TYR A 123 -20.66 -3.75 5.00
CA TYR A 123 -20.70 -5.05 4.35
C TYR A 123 -21.72 -5.96 5.05
N GLU A 124 -22.42 -6.72 4.24
CA GLU A 124 -23.19 -7.86 4.73
C GLU A 124 -22.23 -8.93 5.25
N ASP A 125 -22.53 -9.49 6.42
CA ASP A 125 -21.72 -10.55 7.03
C ASP A 125 -22.04 -11.87 6.31
N ILE A 126 -20.99 -12.58 5.87
CA ILE A 126 -21.12 -13.87 5.21
C ILE A 126 -20.55 -14.92 6.15
N ARG A 127 -21.38 -15.87 6.55
CA ARG A 127 -20.94 -16.98 7.40
C ARG A 127 -20.12 -17.98 6.59
N GLU A 128 -19.16 -18.64 7.24
CA GLU A 128 -18.32 -19.64 6.60
C GLU A 128 -19.17 -20.80 6.04
N ASP A 129 -20.22 -21.23 6.73
CA ASP A 129 -21.11 -22.31 6.31
C ASP A 129 -22.00 -21.93 5.11
N ASP A 130 -22.20 -20.65 4.85
CA ASP A 130 -22.99 -20.13 3.74
C ASP A 130 -22.15 -19.82 2.50
N ALA A 131 -20.82 -19.77 2.64
CA ALA A 131 -19.87 -19.55 1.56
C ALA A 131 -19.63 -20.85 0.77
N VAL A 132 -20.57 -21.23 -0.10
CA VAL A 132 -20.52 -22.50 -0.87
C VAL A 132 -19.46 -22.50 -1.96
N PHE A 133 -19.13 -21.31 -2.47
CA PHE A 133 -18.10 -21.14 -3.49
C PHE A 133 -17.25 -19.94 -3.13
N MET A 134 -15.94 -20.12 -3.17
CA MET A 134 -14.98 -19.07 -2.84
C MET A 134 -13.77 -19.18 -3.76
N VAL A 135 -13.48 -18.11 -4.47
CA VAL A 135 -12.36 -18.03 -5.43
C VAL A 135 -11.61 -16.72 -5.23
N ARG A 136 -10.29 -16.82 -5.20
CA ARG A 136 -9.40 -15.66 -5.20
C ARG A 136 -9.00 -15.29 -6.61
N VAL A 137 -9.09 -14.00 -6.90
CA VAL A 137 -8.76 -13.45 -8.21
C VAL A 137 -7.88 -12.21 -8.00
N TRP A 138 -6.76 -12.16 -8.72
CA TRP A 138 -5.91 -10.98 -8.79
C TRP A 138 -6.13 -10.30 -10.11
N ARG A 139 -6.44 -9.03 -10.02
CA ARG A 139 -6.72 -8.20 -11.20
C ARG A 139 -5.75 -7.04 -11.24
N GLU A 140 -5.42 -6.59 -12.43
CA GLU A 140 -4.56 -5.43 -12.63
C GLU A 140 -5.35 -4.31 -13.32
N ILE A 141 -5.22 -3.10 -12.77
CA ILE A 141 -5.82 -1.87 -13.26
C ILE A 141 -4.70 -1.08 -13.92
N ASP A 142 -4.86 -0.72 -15.18
CA ASP A 142 -3.94 0.20 -15.86
C ASP A 142 -4.59 1.60 -15.90
N ALA A 143 -3.99 2.55 -15.19
CA ALA A 143 -4.44 3.93 -15.09
C ALA A 143 -4.28 4.76 -16.37
N ARG A 144 -3.67 4.18 -17.41
CA ARG A 144 -3.59 4.81 -18.77
C ARG A 144 -4.85 4.58 -19.58
N GLU A 145 -5.67 3.59 -19.23
CA GLU A 145 -6.95 3.37 -19.87
C GLU A 145 -7.92 4.52 -19.60
N LYS A 146 -8.73 4.87 -20.61
CA LYS A 146 -9.62 6.04 -20.55
C LYS A 146 -10.56 6.03 -19.33
N ILE A 147 -11.09 4.85 -18.96
CA ILE A 147 -11.99 4.72 -17.81
C ILE A 147 -11.26 4.87 -16.48
N ASN A 148 -9.97 4.55 -16.44
CA ASN A 148 -9.13 4.56 -15.26
C ASN A 148 -8.34 5.88 -15.07
N LEU A 149 -8.53 6.87 -15.95
CA LEU A 149 -7.84 8.17 -15.83
C LEU A 149 -8.01 8.83 -14.44
N PRO A 150 -9.13 8.67 -13.71
CA PRO A 150 -9.25 9.19 -12.36
C PRO A 150 -8.13 8.78 -11.41
N PHE A 151 -7.52 7.60 -11.58
CA PHE A 151 -6.39 7.13 -10.77
C PHE A 151 -5.14 8.06 -10.84
N ARG A 152 -4.99 8.80 -11.94
CA ARG A 152 -3.89 9.73 -12.19
C ARG A 152 -4.29 11.19 -12.00
N TYR A 153 -5.56 11.47 -11.77
CA TYR A 153 -6.05 12.84 -11.64
C TYR A 153 -5.51 13.48 -10.36
N SER A 154 -4.77 14.57 -10.51
CA SER A 154 -4.06 15.24 -9.43
C SER A 154 -4.78 16.45 -8.90
N ALA A 155 -6.12 16.50 -8.95
CA ALA A 155 -6.85 17.59 -8.31
C ALA A 155 -6.35 17.76 -6.87
N VAL A 156 -6.00 18.97 -6.53
CA VAL A 156 -5.48 19.34 -5.22
C VAL A 156 -6.63 20.00 -4.47
N GLU A 157 -7.19 19.26 -3.51
CA GLU A 157 -8.23 19.73 -2.61
C GLU A 157 -7.63 20.03 -1.23
N ASP A 158 -8.42 20.50 -0.30
CA ASP A 158 -7.98 20.85 1.06
C ASP A 158 -7.28 19.68 1.79
N ASN A 159 -7.64 18.42 1.48
CA ASN A 159 -7.03 17.22 2.03
C ASN A 159 -5.88 16.67 1.17
N GLY A 160 -5.49 17.36 0.13
CA GLY A 160 -4.32 17.07 -0.69
C GLY A 160 -4.61 16.49 -2.06
N SER A 161 -3.57 15.97 -2.71
CA SER A 161 -3.67 15.33 -4.02
C SER A 161 -4.66 14.18 -3.99
N GLN A 162 -5.57 14.13 -4.96
CA GLN A 162 -6.59 13.09 -5.12
C GLN A 162 -6.08 11.89 -5.95
N ARG A 163 -4.81 11.89 -6.37
CA ARG A 163 -4.21 10.72 -7.02
C ARG A 163 -4.25 9.52 -6.08
N PHE A 164 -4.64 8.37 -6.60
CA PHE A 164 -4.76 7.17 -5.79
C PHE A 164 -3.46 6.80 -5.07
N ILE A 165 -2.32 6.85 -5.77
CA ILE A 165 -1.02 6.57 -5.14
C ILE A 165 -0.66 7.56 -4.02
N SER A 166 -1.00 8.85 -4.19
CA SER A 166 -0.73 9.86 -3.17
C SER A 166 -1.58 9.65 -1.93
N ILE A 167 -2.83 9.21 -2.10
CA ILE A 167 -3.73 8.84 -0.99
C ILE A 167 -3.16 7.65 -0.22
N LEU A 168 -2.74 6.59 -0.92
CA LEU A 168 -2.13 5.41 -0.30
C LEU A 168 -0.89 5.75 0.51
N LEU A 169 0.05 6.50 -0.08
CA LEU A 169 1.30 6.87 0.59
C LEU A 169 1.06 7.80 1.78
N ARG A 170 0.09 8.70 1.68
CA ARG A 170 -0.30 9.57 2.80
C ARG A 170 -0.89 8.77 3.95
N ALA A 171 -1.75 7.80 3.66
CA ALA A 171 -2.33 6.91 4.65
C ALA A 171 -1.25 6.09 5.38
N ILE A 172 -0.25 5.58 4.63
CA ILE A 172 0.89 4.86 5.20
C ILE A 172 1.77 5.79 6.04
N SER A 173 2.07 6.99 5.53
CA SER A 173 2.91 7.98 6.22
C SER A 173 2.29 8.47 7.53
N ASN A 174 0.97 8.62 7.57
CA ASN A 174 0.23 8.99 8.78
C ASN A 174 0.11 7.82 9.78
N GLY A 175 0.41 6.59 9.36
CA GLY A 175 0.21 5.40 10.18
C GLY A 175 -1.25 4.92 10.27
N ASP A 176 -2.13 5.44 9.42
CA ASP A 176 -3.54 5.05 9.36
C ASP A 176 -3.71 3.63 8.81
N VAL A 177 -2.78 3.20 7.93
CA VAL A 177 -2.76 1.88 7.29
C VAL A 177 -1.35 1.32 7.26
N THR A 178 -1.24 0.01 7.48
CA THR A 178 0.03 -0.70 7.42
C THR A 178 0.29 -1.19 5.99
N ALA A 179 1.49 -0.92 5.48
CA ALA A 179 1.98 -1.51 4.25
C ALA A 179 2.72 -2.83 4.53
N PHE A 180 2.57 -3.80 3.63
CA PHE A 180 3.18 -5.13 3.72
C PHE A 180 4.06 -5.39 2.52
N ASN A 181 5.07 -6.24 2.68
CA ASN A 181 6.01 -6.57 1.61
C ASN A 181 5.26 -7.07 0.35
N GLY A 182 5.72 -6.63 -0.83
CA GLY A 182 5.13 -6.98 -2.13
C GLY A 182 5.36 -8.42 -2.58
N GLU A 183 6.31 -9.13 -1.98
CA GLU A 183 6.62 -10.52 -2.35
C GLU A 183 5.57 -11.51 -1.88
N ASP A 184 4.91 -11.23 -0.75
CA ASP A 184 3.86 -12.06 -0.18
C ASP A 184 2.54 -11.27 -0.08
N ASP A 185 1.51 -11.76 -0.78
CA ASP A 185 0.17 -11.19 -0.77
C ASP A 185 -0.70 -11.63 0.43
N ARG A 186 -0.08 -12.30 1.43
CA ARG A 186 -0.72 -12.78 2.65
C ARG A 186 -0.66 -11.79 3.81
N PHE A 187 -0.09 -10.61 3.60
CA PHE A 187 0.06 -9.55 4.61
C PHE A 187 0.84 -9.98 5.85
N THR A 188 1.91 -10.75 5.66
CA THR A 188 2.68 -11.34 6.76
C THR A 188 3.75 -10.43 7.31
N THR A 189 4.40 -9.65 6.43
CA THR A 189 5.58 -8.85 6.77
C THR A 189 5.29 -7.37 6.60
N PRO A 190 5.06 -6.61 7.69
CA PRO A 190 4.86 -5.18 7.61
C PRO A 190 6.17 -4.47 7.22
N ILE A 191 6.06 -3.39 6.47
CA ILE A 191 7.15 -2.51 6.09
C ILE A 191 6.93 -1.11 6.65
N THR A 192 8.00 -0.36 6.81
CA THR A 192 7.93 1.03 7.30
C THR A 192 7.47 2.00 6.21
N ALA A 193 6.96 3.16 6.59
CA ALA A 193 6.55 4.20 5.65
C ALA A 193 7.70 4.67 4.75
N ASP A 194 8.91 4.78 5.32
CA ASP A 194 10.10 5.17 4.56
C ASP A 194 10.49 4.10 3.52
N GLU A 195 10.41 2.82 3.88
CA GLU A 195 10.63 1.71 2.93
C GLU A 195 9.58 1.72 1.82
N ALA A 196 8.31 1.93 2.16
CA ALA A 196 7.23 2.00 1.19
C ALA A 196 7.42 3.15 0.17
N MET A 197 7.90 4.31 0.62
CA MET A 197 8.21 5.44 -0.26
C MET A 197 9.46 5.19 -1.10
N ASN A 198 10.51 4.62 -0.52
CA ASN A 198 11.77 4.37 -1.20
C ASN A 198 11.66 3.25 -2.26
N ALA A 199 10.69 2.35 -2.12
CA ALA A 199 10.46 1.23 -3.04
C ALA A 199 10.13 1.67 -4.48
N PHE A 200 9.68 2.92 -4.69
CA PHE A 200 9.45 3.49 -6.03
C PHE A 200 10.70 4.07 -6.70
N GLY A 201 11.88 3.77 -6.20
CA GLY A 201 13.13 4.32 -6.71
C GLY A 201 13.47 5.67 -6.05
N GLY A 202 12.83 5.93 -4.92
CA GLY A 202 13.28 6.90 -3.94
C GLY A 202 14.68 6.47 -3.47
N GLY A 203 15.48 7.41 -3.09
CA GLY A 203 16.83 7.22 -2.60
C GLY A 203 17.40 8.59 -2.36
N TYR A 204 18.62 8.61 -1.90
CA TYR A 204 19.33 9.86 -1.74
C TYR A 204 20.33 10.02 -2.88
N ASP A 205 20.26 11.15 -3.55
CA ASP A 205 21.29 11.57 -4.50
C ASP A 205 22.32 12.42 -3.74
N THR A 206 23.58 12.03 -3.82
CA THR A 206 24.68 12.70 -3.12
C THR A 206 25.51 13.47 -4.12
N ALA A 207 25.41 14.77 -4.09
CA ALA A 207 26.22 15.68 -4.92
C ALA A 207 27.41 16.19 -4.12
N LYS A 208 28.59 16.23 -4.73
CA LYS A 208 29.80 16.86 -4.17
C LYS A 208 29.65 18.37 -4.30
N VAL A 209 29.92 19.09 -3.20
CA VAL A 209 30.01 20.56 -3.20
C VAL A 209 31.47 20.95 -3.33
N PHE A 210 31.76 21.75 -4.34
CA PHE A 210 33.12 22.23 -4.63
C PHE A 210 33.27 23.69 -4.22
N ASP A 211 34.43 24.05 -3.72
CA ASP A 211 34.85 25.44 -3.51
C ASP A 211 35.33 26.07 -4.84
N ALA A 212 35.56 27.39 -4.83
CA ALA A 212 36.06 28.16 -5.97
C ALA A 212 37.39 27.60 -6.52
N ASP A 213 38.16 26.93 -5.70
CA ASP A 213 39.45 26.28 -6.06
C ASP A 213 39.28 24.85 -6.56
N GLY A 214 38.04 24.34 -6.68
CA GLY A 214 37.78 23.00 -7.20
C GLY A 214 37.95 21.85 -6.18
N ASN A 215 38.18 22.16 -4.90
CA ASN A 215 38.25 21.15 -3.84
C ASN A 215 36.86 20.76 -3.32
N VAL A 216 36.69 19.49 -2.94
CA VAL A 216 35.42 19.05 -2.34
C VAL A 216 35.36 19.55 -0.89
N VAL A 217 34.41 20.43 -0.63
CA VAL A 217 34.21 21.06 0.71
C VAL A 217 33.11 20.34 1.52
N GLY A 218 32.24 19.58 0.84
CA GLY A 218 31.18 18.85 1.51
C GLY A 218 30.34 18.04 0.54
N TYR A 219 29.35 17.36 1.12
CA TYR A 219 28.38 16.57 0.37
C TYR A 219 26.98 17.12 0.61
N GLN A 220 26.19 17.20 -0.43
CA GLN A 220 24.80 17.62 -0.40
C GLN A 220 23.93 16.39 -0.73
N VAL A 221 23.17 15.95 0.25
CA VAL A 221 22.27 14.79 0.11
C VAL A 221 20.86 15.30 -0.15
N ARG A 222 20.29 14.93 -1.30
CA ARG A 222 18.89 15.23 -1.67
C ARG A 222 18.12 13.94 -1.81
N ALA A 223 16.91 13.92 -1.24
CA ALA A 223 15.98 12.84 -1.55
C ALA A 223 15.60 12.91 -3.06
N LYS A 224 15.74 11.80 -3.76
CA LYS A 224 15.34 11.69 -5.16
C LYS A 224 13.82 11.71 -5.23
N ALA A 225 13.26 12.71 -5.91
CA ALA A 225 11.82 12.79 -6.13
C ALA A 225 11.39 11.68 -7.10
N THR A 226 10.40 10.89 -6.70
CA THR A 226 9.74 9.93 -7.58
C THR A 226 8.61 10.64 -8.31
N ASP A 227 8.55 10.47 -9.63
CA ASP A 227 7.44 10.99 -10.43
C ASP A 227 6.18 10.17 -10.17
N PRO A 228 5.10 10.79 -9.64
CA PRO A 228 3.83 10.10 -9.40
C PRO A 228 3.23 9.49 -10.66
N ASP A 229 3.47 10.10 -11.82
CA ASP A 229 2.94 9.63 -13.10
C ASP A 229 3.65 8.37 -13.62
N SER A 230 4.79 8.01 -13.04
CA SER A 230 5.49 6.76 -13.32
C SER A 230 4.74 5.53 -12.77
N ILE A 231 3.86 5.74 -11.78
CA ILE A 231 3.09 4.68 -11.13
C ILE A 231 1.69 4.68 -11.71
N TYR A 232 1.46 3.84 -12.71
CA TYR A 232 0.19 3.79 -13.45
C TYR A 232 -0.51 2.43 -13.37
N LYS A 233 0.06 1.44 -12.70
CA LYS A 233 -0.55 0.12 -12.54
C LYS A 233 -0.84 -0.17 -11.08
N PHE A 234 -1.99 -0.76 -10.83
CA PHE A 234 -2.41 -1.20 -9.50
C PHE A 234 -2.95 -2.62 -9.59
N ARG A 235 -2.54 -3.46 -8.65
CA ARG A 235 -3.05 -4.83 -8.54
C ARG A 235 -4.01 -4.89 -7.37
N ILE A 236 -5.17 -5.51 -7.59
CA ILE A 236 -6.16 -5.78 -6.54
C ILE A 236 -6.29 -7.27 -6.35
N LYS A 237 -6.39 -7.69 -5.10
CA LYS A 237 -6.68 -9.05 -4.69
C LYS A 237 -8.12 -9.09 -4.24
N GLU A 238 -8.93 -9.91 -4.88
CA GLU A 238 -10.35 -10.04 -4.64
C GLU A 238 -10.70 -11.46 -4.23
N GLU A 239 -11.74 -11.58 -3.44
CA GLU A 239 -12.37 -12.84 -3.13
C GLU A 239 -13.80 -12.80 -3.62
N TRP A 240 -14.14 -13.77 -4.47
CA TRP A 240 -15.47 -13.95 -5.05
C TRP A 240 -16.15 -15.06 -4.28
N ILE A 241 -17.25 -14.73 -3.61
CA ILE A 241 -17.93 -15.62 -2.67
C ILE A 241 -19.38 -15.73 -3.11
N PHE A 242 -19.87 -16.96 -3.31
CA PHE A 242 -21.29 -17.18 -3.46
C PHE A 242 -21.89 -17.52 -2.11
N ASP A 243 -22.76 -16.65 -1.64
CA ASP A 243 -23.49 -16.82 -0.40
C ASP A 243 -24.81 -17.53 -0.63
N LYS A 244 -24.98 -18.68 0.05
CA LYS A 244 -26.17 -19.51 -0.06
C LYS A 244 -27.41 -18.84 0.57
N GLU A 245 -27.24 -18.08 1.64
CA GLU A 245 -28.34 -17.44 2.35
C GLU A 245 -29.00 -16.36 1.48
N SER A 246 -28.21 -15.45 0.92
CA SER A 246 -28.69 -14.39 0.05
C SER A 246 -28.85 -14.82 -1.41
N SER A 247 -28.32 -15.99 -1.79
CA SER A 247 -28.25 -16.49 -3.16
C SER A 247 -27.59 -15.50 -4.13
N ARG A 248 -26.52 -14.84 -3.70
CA ARG A 248 -25.81 -13.82 -4.49
C ARG A 248 -24.31 -14.07 -4.50
N MET A 249 -23.70 -13.61 -5.61
CA MET A 249 -22.24 -13.54 -5.70
C MET A 249 -21.73 -12.22 -5.14
N PHE A 250 -20.93 -12.27 -4.08
CA PHE A 250 -20.25 -11.13 -3.51
C PHE A 250 -18.80 -11.08 -3.98
N VAL A 251 -18.33 -9.88 -4.27
CA VAL A 251 -16.92 -9.63 -4.56
C VAL A 251 -16.37 -8.72 -3.47
N ARG A 252 -15.41 -9.24 -2.73
CA ARG A 252 -14.73 -8.50 -1.66
C ARG A 252 -13.31 -8.23 -2.05
N ILE A 253 -12.91 -6.97 -2.07
CA ILE A 253 -11.51 -6.57 -2.25
C ILE A 253 -10.81 -6.81 -0.91
N ILE A 254 -9.71 -7.56 -0.94
CA ILE A 254 -8.90 -7.90 0.23
C ILE A 254 -7.67 -7.02 0.31
N GLY A 255 -7.05 -6.74 -0.82
CA GLY A 255 -5.83 -5.97 -0.85
C GLY A 255 -5.62 -5.19 -2.13
N VAL A 256 -4.84 -4.13 -2.00
CA VAL A 256 -4.44 -3.26 -3.11
C VAL A 256 -2.94 -3.06 -3.07
N ALA A 257 -2.29 -3.11 -4.23
CA ALA A 257 -0.86 -2.91 -4.37
C ALA A 257 -0.54 -2.06 -5.61
N PRO A 258 0.33 -1.07 -5.51
CA PRO A 258 0.93 -0.44 -6.69
C PRO A 258 1.90 -1.42 -7.35
N VAL A 259 1.97 -1.37 -8.66
CA VAL A 259 2.77 -2.27 -9.48
C VAL A 259 3.76 -1.48 -10.30
N ILE A 260 5.01 -1.91 -10.29
CA ILE A 260 6.06 -1.34 -11.13
C ILE A 260 6.76 -2.45 -11.94
N PRO A 261 7.24 -2.12 -13.13
CA PRO A 261 8.08 -3.05 -13.87
C PRO A 261 9.42 -3.24 -13.17
N PHE A 262 9.95 -4.45 -13.23
CA PHE A 262 11.29 -4.73 -12.70
C PHE A 262 12.35 -4.03 -13.57
N LYS A 263 13.22 -3.26 -12.92
CA LYS A 263 14.36 -2.60 -13.55
C LYS A 263 15.64 -3.33 -13.17
N LEU A 264 16.47 -3.61 -14.17
CA LEU A 264 17.83 -4.08 -13.91
C LEU A 264 18.70 -2.97 -13.29
N SER A 265 19.81 -3.34 -12.72
CA SER A 265 20.83 -2.39 -12.23
C SER A 265 21.37 -1.46 -13.34
N THR A 266 21.29 -1.88 -14.61
CA THR A 266 21.60 -1.07 -15.79
C THR A 266 20.56 0.00 -16.09
N GLY A 267 19.41 -0.04 -15.45
CA GLY A 267 18.26 0.85 -15.72
C GLY A 267 17.27 0.30 -16.75
N ASP A 268 17.59 -0.81 -17.41
CA ASP A 268 16.72 -1.43 -18.42
C ASP A 268 15.48 -2.05 -17.76
N ILE A 269 14.34 -1.88 -18.41
CA ILE A 269 13.08 -2.46 -17.96
C ILE A 269 12.89 -3.83 -18.59
N ILE A 270 12.73 -4.86 -17.76
CA ILE A 270 12.36 -6.19 -18.24
C ILE A 270 10.88 -6.17 -18.65
N ALA A 271 10.61 -6.50 -19.90
CA ALA A 271 9.24 -6.59 -20.38
C ALA A 271 8.46 -7.68 -19.62
N ASN A 272 7.21 -7.39 -19.26
CA ASN A 272 6.31 -8.31 -18.54
C ASN A 272 6.78 -8.77 -17.14
N SER A 273 7.64 -7.99 -16.50
CA SER A 273 8.12 -8.25 -15.15
C SER A 273 7.43 -7.38 -14.10
N ASP A 274 6.17 -7.04 -14.37
CA ASP A 274 5.36 -6.22 -13.48
C ASP A 274 5.17 -6.95 -12.13
N ARG A 275 5.58 -6.29 -11.03
CA ARG A 275 5.47 -6.84 -9.68
C ARG A 275 4.83 -5.84 -8.73
N PRO A 276 4.04 -6.31 -7.76
CA PRO A 276 3.58 -5.45 -6.68
C PRO A 276 4.77 -4.97 -5.86
N VAL A 277 4.74 -3.71 -5.46
CA VAL A 277 5.80 -3.10 -4.65
C VAL A 277 5.57 -3.41 -3.18
N TRP A 278 4.36 -3.19 -2.74
CA TRP A 278 3.86 -3.50 -1.40
C TRP A 278 2.35 -3.65 -1.46
N TRP A 279 1.79 -4.32 -0.46
CA TRP A 279 0.36 -4.52 -0.30
C TRP A 279 -0.19 -3.68 0.83
N VAL A 280 -1.41 -3.22 0.67
CA VAL A 280 -2.22 -2.62 1.73
C VAL A 280 -3.49 -3.44 1.89
N TYR A 281 -3.88 -3.70 3.14
CA TYR A 281 -5.13 -4.38 3.45
C TYR A 281 -6.30 -3.44 3.18
N TYR A 282 -7.15 -3.79 2.22
CA TYR A 282 -8.20 -2.90 1.73
C TYR A 282 -9.28 -2.56 2.77
N PRO A 283 -9.73 -3.49 3.64
CA PRO A 283 -10.72 -3.14 4.66
C PRO A 283 -10.27 -2.02 5.60
N ASP A 284 -8.98 -1.96 5.97
CA ASP A 284 -8.42 -0.87 6.78
C ASP A 284 -8.31 0.45 5.99
N LEU A 285 -8.19 0.35 4.68
CA LEU A 285 -8.08 1.51 3.78
C LEU A 285 -9.45 2.16 3.50
N ARG A 286 -10.56 1.41 3.56
CA ARG A 286 -11.91 1.90 3.23
C ARG A 286 -12.33 3.17 3.95
N PRO A 287 -12.13 3.32 5.29
CA PRO A 287 -12.49 4.55 6.01
C PRO A 287 -11.75 5.79 5.51
N ILE A 288 -10.56 5.59 4.96
CA ILE A 288 -9.75 6.66 4.38
C ILE A 288 -10.27 7.01 2.99
N LEU A 289 -10.48 6.00 2.15
CA LEU A 289 -10.98 6.18 0.78
C LEU A 289 -12.36 6.82 0.72
N ALA A 290 -13.20 6.61 1.73
CA ALA A 290 -14.49 7.27 1.85
C ALA A 290 -14.40 8.79 2.02
N LYS A 291 -13.25 9.31 2.46
CA LYS A 291 -13.02 10.75 2.72
C LYS A 291 -12.36 11.48 1.54
N TYR A 292 -11.91 10.76 0.53
CA TYR A 292 -11.28 11.34 -0.65
C TYR A 292 -12.21 11.29 -1.85
N GLU A 293 -12.36 12.44 -2.50
CA GLU A 293 -13.16 12.57 -3.71
C GLU A 293 -12.41 12.03 -4.92
N VAL A 294 -13.14 11.43 -5.84
CA VAL A 294 -12.65 11.00 -7.13
C VAL A 294 -13.46 11.65 -8.24
N TYR A 295 -12.82 11.97 -9.35
CA TYR A 295 -13.51 12.52 -10.52
C TYR A 295 -14.59 11.56 -11.03
N ASN A 296 -15.83 12.04 -11.09
CA ASN A 296 -16.97 11.27 -11.60
C ASN A 296 -17.26 11.64 -13.07
N PRO A 297 -16.88 10.82 -14.07
CA PRO A 297 -17.07 11.14 -15.45
C PRO A 297 -18.54 11.07 -15.92
N LYS A 298 -19.38 10.38 -15.15
CA LYS A 298 -20.81 10.19 -15.50
C LYS A 298 -21.70 11.29 -14.99
N ASN A 299 -21.36 11.88 -13.85
CA ASN A 299 -22.14 12.94 -13.23
C ASN A 299 -21.20 13.95 -12.54
N ILE A 300 -20.89 15.03 -13.24
CA ILE A 300 -19.98 16.09 -12.76
C ILE A 300 -20.53 16.79 -11.52
N GLY A 301 -21.85 16.82 -11.34
CA GLY A 301 -22.49 17.47 -10.20
C GLY A 301 -22.57 16.60 -8.94
N ALA A 302 -22.31 15.28 -9.04
CA ALA A 302 -22.32 14.37 -7.92
C ALA A 302 -20.89 14.06 -7.47
N GLN A 303 -20.65 14.25 -6.17
CA GLN A 303 -19.42 13.81 -5.54
C GLN A 303 -19.41 12.30 -5.42
N MET A 304 -18.33 11.67 -5.82
CA MET A 304 -18.08 10.24 -5.68
C MET A 304 -16.79 10.06 -4.87
N THR A 305 -16.78 9.10 -3.98
CA THR A 305 -15.58 8.76 -3.21
C THR A 305 -14.79 7.65 -3.87
N TRP A 306 -13.52 7.51 -3.50
CA TRP A 306 -12.70 6.38 -3.95
C TRP A 306 -13.28 5.04 -3.50
N GLU A 307 -13.86 4.98 -2.30
CA GLU A 307 -14.51 3.77 -1.82
C GLU A 307 -15.71 3.40 -2.71
N GLU A 308 -16.58 4.37 -3.06
CA GLU A 308 -17.71 4.16 -3.98
C GLU A 308 -17.26 3.73 -5.38
N LEU A 309 -16.12 4.24 -5.88
CA LEU A 309 -15.56 3.84 -7.17
C LEU A 309 -15.17 2.35 -7.16
N PHE A 310 -14.52 1.89 -6.09
CA PHE A 310 -14.12 0.49 -5.96
C PHE A 310 -15.32 -0.44 -5.76
N GLU A 311 -16.25 -0.08 -4.88
CA GLU A 311 -17.42 -0.91 -4.58
C GLU A 311 -18.41 -0.98 -5.77
N SER A 312 -18.59 0.13 -6.49
CA SER A 312 -19.40 0.14 -7.72
C SER A 312 -18.66 -0.40 -8.95
N ARG A 313 -17.38 -0.78 -8.78
CA ARG A 313 -16.52 -1.34 -9.83
C ARG A 313 -16.43 -0.45 -11.08
N MET A 314 -16.38 0.87 -10.89
CA MET A 314 -16.29 1.85 -11.98
C MET A 314 -14.87 1.99 -12.53
N PHE A 315 -14.19 0.87 -12.77
CA PHE A 315 -12.85 0.79 -13.34
C PHE A 315 -12.74 -0.39 -14.31
N SER A 316 -11.81 -0.30 -15.25
CA SER A 316 -11.40 -1.42 -16.10
C SER A 316 -10.24 -2.17 -15.48
N SER A 317 -10.24 -3.49 -15.58
CA SER A 317 -9.16 -4.32 -15.08
C SER A 317 -9.15 -5.69 -15.77
N TYR A 318 -8.00 -6.32 -15.81
CA TYR A 318 -7.84 -7.68 -16.37
C TYR A 318 -7.28 -8.64 -15.30
N ILE A 319 -7.66 -9.92 -15.41
CA ILE A 319 -7.22 -10.96 -14.48
C ILE A 319 -5.79 -11.35 -14.81
N VAL A 320 -4.93 -11.34 -13.80
CA VAL A 320 -3.50 -11.74 -13.90
C VAL A 320 -3.22 -13.06 -13.22
N LYS A 321 -4.03 -13.43 -12.22
CA LYS A 321 -3.90 -14.69 -11.48
C LYS A 321 -5.27 -15.07 -10.91
N SER A 322 -5.52 -16.36 -10.74
CA SER A 322 -6.71 -16.91 -10.07
C SER A 322 -6.36 -18.17 -9.33
N SER A 323 -7.11 -18.50 -8.30
CA SER A 323 -7.03 -19.80 -7.62
C SER A 323 -7.75 -20.93 -8.35
N ILE A 324 -8.56 -20.60 -9.41
CA ILE A 324 -9.24 -21.61 -10.22
C ILE A 324 -8.22 -22.35 -11.09
N ASP A 325 -8.20 -23.68 -11.00
CA ASP A 325 -7.32 -24.57 -11.79
C ASP A 325 -5.83 -24.19 -11.72
N ASN A 326 -5.41 -23.56 -10.62
CA ASN A 326 -4.05 -23.07 -10.44
C ASN A 326 -3.44 -23.56 -9.10
N PRO A 327 -3.15 -24.86 -8.98
CA PRO A 327 -2.63 -25.43 -7.73
C PRO A 327 -1.23 -24.94 -7.36
N PHE A 328 -0.49 -24.39 -8.32
CA PHE A 328 0.88 -23.90 -8.12
C PHE A 328 0.95 -22.38 -7.89
N ASP A 329 -0.20 -21.71 -7.82
CA ASP A 329 -0.32 -20.26 -7.58
C ASP A 329 0.50 -19.40 -8.56
N ILE A 330 0.52 -19.78 -9.85
CA ILE A 330 1.34 -19.17 -10.91
C ILE A 330 0.56 -18.02 -11.57
N ASP A 331 1.23 -16.90 -11.83
CA ASP A 331 0.70 -15.77 -12.60
C ASP A 331 0.57 -16.15 -14.09
N LEU A 332 -0.46 -15.63 -14.76
CA LEU A 332 -0.65 -15.81 -16.19
C LEU A 332 0.51 -15.27 -17.03
N ALA A 333 1.26 -14.29 -16.49
CA ALA A 333 2.46 -13.78 -17.13
C ALA A 333 3.58 -14.82 -17.19
N THR A 334 3.68 -15.69 -16.21
CA THR A 334 4.64 -16.80 -16.17
C THR A 334 4.21 -17.93 -17.09
N VAL A 335 2.90 -18.21 -17.17
CA VAL A 335 2.36 -19.26 -18.06
C VAL A 335 2.51 -18.87 -19.54
N TYR A 336 2.30 -17.61 -19.87
CA TYR A 336 2.36 -17.09 -21.25
C TYR A 336 3.33 -15.90 -21.36
N PRO A 337 4.65 -16.09 -21.22
CA PRO A 337 5.61 -14.97 -21.11
C PRO A 337 5.64 -14.07 -22.35
N ASN A 338 5.44 -14.65 -23.55
CA ASN A 338 5.56 -13.93 -24.83
C ASN A 338 4.23 -13.65 -25.51
N ASN A 339 3.08 -13.98 -24.87
CA ASN A 339 1.78 -13.87 -25.53
C ASN A 339 0.76 -13.17 -24.63
N THR A 340 0.71 -11.84 -24.75
CA THR A 340 -0.23 -10.99 -24.01
C THR A 340 -1.69 -11.28 -24.37
N LEU A 341 -1.98 -11.65 -25.62
CA LEU A 341 -3.33 -11.98 -26.06
C LEU A 341 -3.86 -13.23 -25.34
N PHE A 342 -3.04 -14.28 -25.23
CA PHE A 342 -3.43 -15.51 -24.51
C PHE A 342 -3.65 -15.25 -23.02
N ARG A 343 -2.91 -14.34 -22.40
CA ARG A 343 -3.16 -13.92 -21.01
C ARG A 343 -4.54 -13.33 -20.85
N LEU A 344 -4.91 -12.38 -21.73
CA LEU A 344 -6.23 -11.74 -21.70
C LEU A 344 -7.35 -12.76 -21.96
N LEU A 345 -7.20 -13.61 -22.99
CA LEU A 345 -8.19 -14.64 -23.28
C LEU A 345 -8.35 -15.65 -22.14
N THR A 346 -7.26 -16.01 -21.46
CA THR A 346 -7.32 -16.90 -20.31
C THR A 346 -7.98 -16.21 -19.11
N GLY A 347 -7.69 -14.93 -18.91
CA GLY A 347 -8.37 -14.11 -17.89
C GLY A 347 -9.88 -14.03 -18.12
N GLU A 348 -10.33 -13.82 -19.39
CA GLU A 348 -11.76 -13.85 -19.72
C GLU A 348 -12.37 -15.24 -19.50
N LYS A 349 -11.69 -16.33 -19.85
CA LYS A 349 -12.16 -17.69 -19.57
C LYS A 349 -12.35 -17.95 -18.08
N ILE A 350 -11.47 -17.41 -17.21
CA ILE A 350 -11.62 -17.53 -15.76
C ILE A 350 -12.89 -16.79 -15.32
N LYS A 351 -13.11 -15.59 -15.83
CA LYS A 351 -14.31 -14.80 -15.55
C LYS A 351 -15.58 -15.55 -16.00
N ASP A 352 -15.56 -16.13 -17.20
CA ASP A 352 -16.68 -16.92 -17.72
C ASP A 352 -16.96 -18.16 -16.85
N LYS A 353 -15.92 -18.82 -16.32
CA LYS A 353 -16.08 -19.95 -15.39
C LYS A 353 -16.83 -19.53 -14.12
N ILE A 354 -16.47 -18.38 -13.54
CA ILE A 354 -17.14 -17.86 -12.33
C ILE A 354 -18.60 -17.53 -12.63
N LEU A 355 -18.87 -16.84 -13.75
CA LEU A 355 -20.21 -16.51 -14.19
C LEU A 355 -21.06 -17.75 -14.51
N ASN A 356 -20.49 -18.73 -15.19
CA ASN A 356 -21.18 -19.99 -15.51
C ASN A 356 -21.50 -20.79 -14.23
N TYR A 357 -20.63 -20.74 -13.23
CA TYR A 357 -20.91 -21.36 -11.94
C TYR A 357 -22.13 -20.70 -11.30
N GLU A 358 -22.19 -19.38 -11.20
CA GLU A 358 -23.33 -18.65 -10.68
C GLU A 358 -24.61 -19.00 -11.45
N GLN A 359 -24.55 -18.97 -12.79
CA GLN A 359 -25.70 -19.31 -13.64
C GLN A 359 -26.15 -20.76 -13.46
N SER A 360 -25.22 -21.70 -13.27
CA SER A 360 -25.54 -23.11 -13.09
C SER A 360 -26.34 -23.40 -11.81
N LEU A 361 -26.22 -22.53 -10.82
CA LEU A 361 -26.99 -22.63 -9.57
C LEU A 361 -28.47 -22.24 -9.77
N TRP A 362 -28.79 -21.48 -10.82
CA TRP A 362 -30.14 -21.03 -11.15
C TRP A 362 -30.80 -21.86 -12.26
N SER A 363 -30.05 -22.72 -12.96
CA SER A 363 -30.61 -23.59 -13.97
C SER A 363 -31.13 -24.88 -13.36
N TYR A 364 -32.43 -25.07 -13.40
CA TYR A 364 -33.11 -26.31 -13.07
C TYR A 364 -33.31 -27.14 -14.37
#